data_6e224121b577ddbc762dcf05795c96cc
#
_entry.id   6e224121b577ddbc762dcf05795c96cc
#
_cell.length_a   1.000
_cell.length_b   1.000
_cell.length_c   1.000
_cell.angle_alpha   90.00
_cell.angle_beta   90.00
_cell.angle_gamma   90.00
#
_symmetry.space_group_name_H-M   'P 1'
#
loop_
_entity.id
_entity.type
_entity.pdbx_description
1 polymer ?
#
loop_
_entity_poly.entity_id
_entity_poly.type
_entity_poly.pdbx_seq_one_letter_code
_entity_poly.pdbx_strand_id
1 'polypeptide(L)'
;MGAEFVQLSRTPILIGVFASIACALPGNFLVLRKQALIGDAVSHVVLPGIVAAFLVTGTVASLPMLLGAAAAAIAAVLMIEAIKRLGRIEAGAAMGVTFTAMFAGGVLLLEQTDTSNVHLDVEHALMGNLESLVWFRAQGWHSLADLSALGGLPVELPRIAVVCLILIVLSWLFWRPLKIATFDESFAVSLG
;
A
#
# COMPACT_ATOMS: atom_id res chain seq x y z
N MET A 1 -15.29 -7.62 29.01
CA MET A 1 -13.91 -7.32 28.50
C MET A 1 -13.45 -8.24 27.36
N GLY A 2 -13.58 -9.57 27.42
CA GLY A 2 -13.06 -10.45 26.35
C GLY A 2 -13.83 -10.37 25.02
N ALA A 3 -15.14 -10.25 25.04
CA ALA A 3 -15.95 -10.19 23.82
C ALA A 3 -15.79 -8.86 23.07
N GLU A 4 -15.78 -7.74 23.78
CA GLU A 4 -15.57 -6.40 23.22
C GLU A 4 -14.17 -6.29 22.56
N PHE A 5 -13.14 -6.82 23.21
CA PHE A 5 -11.80 -6.84 22.63
C PHE A 5 -11.76 -7.61 21.32
N VAL A 6 -12.42 -8.78 21.25
CA VAL A 6 -12.46 -9.59 20.03
C VAL A 6 -13.23 -8.88 18.92
N GLN A 7 -14.32 -8.20 19.25
CA GLN A 7 -15.14 -7.46 18.30
C GLN A 7 -14.46 -6.21 17.74
N LEU A 8 -13.90 -5.37 18.63
CA LEU A 8 -13.45 -4.02 18.27
C LEU A 8 -11.96 -3.96 17.91
N SER A 9 -11.11 -4.68 18.65
CA SER A 9 -9.67 -4.45 18.55
C SER A 9 -8.92 -5.50 17.71
N ARG A 10 -9.43 -6.72 17.66
CA ARG A 10 -8.69 -7.81 17.05
C ARG A 10 -8.52 -7.67 15.54
N THR A 11 -9.58 -7.32 14.82
CA THR A 11 -9.51 -7.16 13.36
C THR A 11 -8.56 -6.04 12.96
N PRO A 12 -8.64 -4.82 13.51
CA PRO A 12 -7.66 -3.77 13.27
C PRO A 12 -6.22 -4.18 13.56
N ILE A 13 -5.99 -4.87 14.68
CA ILE A 13 -4.64 -5.35 15.07
C ILE A 13 -4.10 -6.35 14.04
N LEU A 14 -4.90 -7.33 13.62
CA LEU A 14 -4.46 -8.31 12.61
C LEU A 14 -4.16 -7.66 11.27
N ILE A 15 -5.00 -6.73 10.82
CA ILE A 15 -4.76 -5.97 9.59
C ILE A 15 -3.44 -5.17 9.72
N GLY A 16 -3.22 -4.49 10.84
CA GLY A 16 -1.99 -3.76 11.12
C GLY A 16 -0.75 -4.67 11.10
N VAL A 17 -0.84 -5.86 11.69
CA VAL A 17 0.25 -6.85 11.68
C VAL A 17 0.56 -7.32 10.25
N PHE A 18 -0.47 -7.72 9.47
CA PHE A 18 -0.25 -8.14 8.08
C PHE A 18 0.30 -7.01 7.21
N ALA A 19 -0.21 -5.79 7.37
CA ALA A 19 0.30 -4.63 6.66
C ALA A 19 1.76 -4.33 7.01
N SER A 20 2.11 -4.39 8.30
CA SER A 20 3.48 -4.18 8.77
C SER A 20 4.45 -5.22 8.21
N ILE A 21 4.08 -6.49 8.20
CA ILE A 21 4.88 -7.55 7.60
C ILE A 21 5.04 -7.33 6.09
N ALA A 22 3.93 -7.01 5.41
CA ALA A 22 3.92 -6.75 3.97
C ALA A 22 4.83 -5.58 3.57
N CYS A 23 4.89 -4.52 4.38
CA CYS A 23 5.77 -3.38 4.16
C CYS A 23 7.23 -3.64 4.58
N ALA A 24 7.45 -4.38 5.67
CA ALA A 24 8.79 -4.65 6.18
C ALA A 24 9.64 -5.50 5.22
N LEU A 25 9.04 -6.46 4.53
CA LEU A 25 9.75 -7.35 3.61
C LEU A 25 10.47 -6.58 2.49
N PRO A 26 9.79 -5.79 1.63
CA PRO A 26 10.47 -4.99 0.62
C PRO A 26 11.25 -3.83 1.23
N GLY A 27 10.77 -3.25 2.34
CA GLY A 27 11.41 -2.14 3.03
C GLY A 27 12.83 -2.44 3.46
N ASN A 28 13.13 -3.65 3.94
CA ASN A 28 14.48 -4.05 4.31
C ASN A 28 15.45 -3.93 3.12
N PHE A 29 15.06 -4.35 1.92
CA PHE A 29 15.91 -4.23 0.73
C PHE A 29 16.10 -2.78 0.32
N LEU A 30 15.07 -1.93 0.44
CA LEU A 30 15.17 -0.49 0.14
C LEU A 30 16.14 0.21 1.09
N VAL A 31 16.09 -0.10 2.39
CA VAL A 31 17.02 0.46 3.39
C VAL A 31 18.45 0.03 3.09
N LEU A 32 18.70 -1.25 2.83
CA LEU A 32 20.02 -1.77 2.52
C LEU A 32 20.61 -1.16 1.24
N ARG A 33 19.76 -0.81 0.26
CA ARG A 33 20.15 -0.11 -0.97
C ARG A 33 20.24 1.40 -0.81
N LYS A 34 20.12 1.95 0.39
CA LYS A 34 20.08 3.40 0.68
C LYS A 34 18.97 4.15 -0.08
N GLN A 35 17.89 3.47 -0.36
CA GLN A 35 16.72 3.97 -1.12
C GLN A 35 15.46 4.05 -0.25
N ALA A 36 15.61 4.21 1.06
CA ALA A 36 14.48 4.26 2.01
C ALA A 36 13.45 5.34 1.66
N LEU A 37 13.89 6.46 1.07
CA LEU A 37 13.00 7.54 0.61
C LEU A 37 11.99 7.11 -0.46
N ILE A 38 12.24 6.01 -1.20
CA ILE A 38 11.26 5.49 -2.16
C ILE A 38 9.98 5.03 -1.45
N GLY A 39 10.10 4.41 -0.28
CA GLY A 39 8.94 3.96 0.50
C GLY A 39 8.05 5.13 0.92
N ASP A 40 8.65 6.22 1.37
CA ASP A 40 7.95 7.45 1.73
C ASP A 40 7.32 8.11 0.48
N ALA A 41 8.10 8.27 -0.59
CA ALA A 41 7.59 8.81 -1.85
C ALA A 41 6.38 8.03 -2.39
N VAL A 42 6.44 6.70 -2.37
CA VAL A 42 5.34 5.84 -2.85
C VAL A 42 4.07 6.04 -2.01
N SER A 43 4.16 6.21 -0.70
CA SER A 43 3.00 6.42 0.17
C SER A 43 2.19 7.66 -0.22
N HIS A 44 2.84 8.71 -0.70
CA HIS A 44 2.17 9.95 -1.11
C HIS A 44 1.68 9.94 -2.57
N VAL A 45 2.30 9.16 -3.46
CA VAL A 45 1.85 9.06 -4.86
C VAL A 45 0.64 8.14 -5.05
N VAL A 46 0.21 7.47 -4.00
CA VAL A 46 -1.01 6.65 -4.00
C VAL A 46 -2.26 7.52 -4.19
N LEU A 47 -2.28 8.75 -3.66
CA LEU A 47 -3.43 9.66 -3.72
C LEU A 47 -3.96 9.89 -5.14
N PRO A 48 -3.17 10.35 -6.14
CA PRO A 48 -3.68 10.53 -7.50
C PRO A 48 -4.22 9.24 -8.10
N GLY A 49 -3.67 8.08 -7.74
CA GLY A 49 -4.16 6.78 -8.20
C GLY A 49 -5.53 6.42 -7.63
N ILE A 50 -5.76 6.68 -6.35
CA ILE A 50 -7.06 6.48 -5.70
C ILE A 50 -8.11 7.41 -6.31
N VAL A 51 -7.78 8.70 -6.47
CA VAL A 51 -8.69 9.69 -7.07
C VAL A 51 -9.02 9.33 -8.53
N ALA A 52 -8.02 8.95 -9.32
CA ALA A 52 -8.26 8.52 -10.70
C ALA A 52 -9.13 7.27 -10.78
N ALA A 53 -8.92 6.28 -9.90
CA ALA A 53 -9.76 5.10 -9.83
C ALA A 53 -11.22 5.45 -9.46
N PHE A 54 -11.41 6.39 -8.53
CA PHE A 54 -12.74 6.90 -8.18
C PHE A 54 -13.41 7.60 -9.36
N LEU A 55 -12.69 8.46 -10.08
CA LEU A 55 -13.22 9.17 -11.26
C LEU A 55 -13.68 8.21 -12.36
N VAL A 56 -12.96 7.09 -12.55
CA VAL A 56 -13.29 6.10 -13.58
C VAL A 56 -14.45 5.20 -13.17
N THR A 57 -14.51 4.82 -11.89
CA THR A 57 -15.48 3.82 -11.41
C THR A 57 -16.72 4.42 -10.75
N GLY A 58 -16.65 5.68 -10.28
CA GLY A 58 -17.69 6.34 -9.51
C GLY A 58 -17.97 5.70 -8.15
N THR A 59 -17.13 4.77 -7.69
CA THR A 59 -17.36 4.00 -6.47
C THR A 59 -16.12 3.98 -5.56
N VAL A 60 -16.35 4.03 -4.24
CA VAL A 60 -15.32 3.86 -3.21
C VAL A 60 -15.19 2.38 -2.87
N ALA A 61 -14.80 1.56 -3.86
CA ALA A 61 -14.58 0.14 -3.65
C ALA A 61 -13.10 -0.15 -3.45
N SER A 62 -12.77 -1.03 -2.50
CA SER A 62 -11.38 -1.32 -2.14
C SER A 62 -10.54 -1.85 -3.31
N LEU A 63 -11.10 -2.66 -4.19
CA LEU A 63 -10.34 -3.26 -5.30
C LEU A 63 -9.94 -2.24 -6.38
N PRO A 64 -10.85 -1.43 -6.95
CA PRO A 64 -10.46 -0.35 -7.87
C PRO A 64 -9.47 0.62 -7.28
N MET A 65 -9.65 1.02 -6.02
CA MET A 65 -8.73 1.94 -5.34
C MET A 65 -7.35 1.33 -5.17
N LEU A 66 -7.26 0.04 -4.79
CA LEU A 66 -5.98 -0.67 -4.68
C LEU A 66 -5.26 -0.76 -6.04
N LEU A 67 -6.00 -1.05 -7.12
CA LEU A 67 -5.44 -1.09 -8.46
C LEU A 67 -4.98 0.30 -8.94
N GLY A 68 -5.75 1.35 -8.65
CA GLY A 68 -5.37 2.72 -8.95
C GLY A 68 -4.12 3.14 -8.19
N ALA A 69 -4.04 2.83 -6.91
CA ALA A 69 -2.87 3.06 -6.07
C ALA A 69 -1.62 2.34 -6.62
N ALA A 70 -1.76 1.07 -6.99
CA ALA A 70 -0.67 0.28 -7.57
C ALA A 70 -0.22 0.85 -8.93
N ALA A 71 -1.15 1.26 -9.78
CA ALA A 71 -0.83 1.90 -11.06
C ALA A 71 -0.09 3.22 -10.87
N ALA A 72 -0.51 4.06 -9.92
CA ALA A 72 0.18 5.30 -9.59
C ALA A 72 1.59 5.06 -9.05
N ALA A 73 1.77 4.06 -8.19
CA ALA A 73 3.09 3.68 -7.68
C ALA A 73 4.03 3.23 -8.81
N ILE A 74 3.54 2.42 -9.74
CA ILE A 74 4.31 2.01 -10.93
C ILE A 74 4.65 3.23 -11.79
N ALA A 75 3.69 4.12 -12.06
CA ALA A 75 3.90 5.34 -12.82
C ALA A 75 4.96 6.25 -12.15
N ALA A 76 4.92 6.38 -10.83
CA ALA A 76 5.92 7.14 -10.07
C ALA A 76 7.33 6.58 -10.25
N VAL A 77 7.49 5.25 -10.11
CA VAL A 77 8.81 4.61 -10.30
C VAL A 77 9.33 4.84 -11.72
N LEU A 78 8.46 4.70 -12.74
CA LEU A 78 8.83 4.97 -14.13
C LEU A 78 9.20 6.44 -14.36
N MET A 79 8.45 7.38 -13.77
CA MET A 79 8.76 8.82 -13.83
C MET A 79 10.10 9.13 -13.16
N ILE A 80 10.34 8.60 -11.96
CA ILE A 80 11.62 8.79 -11.25
C ILE A 80 12.79 8.30 -12.12
N GLU A 81 12.67 7.10 -12.70
CA GLU A 81 13.73 6.56 -13.53
C GLU A 81 13.91 7.38 -14.84
N ALA A 82 12.82 7.83 -15.46
CA ALA A 82 12.86 8.69 -16.64
C ALA A 82 13.54 10.04 -16.34
N ILE A 83 13.14 10.71 -15.26
CA ILE A 83 13.71 12.00 -14.83
C ILE A 83 15.20 11.84 -14.51
N LYS A 84 15.57 10.78 -13.78
CA LYS A 84 16.94 10.46 -13.43
C LYS A 84 17.81 10.25 -14.68
N ARG A 85 17.33 9.47 -15.64
CA ARG A 85 18.08 9.17 -16.89
C ARG A 85 18.17 10.37 -17.82
N LEU A 86 17.04 11.04 -18.08
CA LEU A 86 16.98 12.18 -19.01
C LEU A 86 17.64 13.43 -18.43
N GLY A 87 17.40 13.71 -17.16
CA GLY A 87 17.94 14.88 -16.46
C GLY A 87 19.38 14.70 -15.97
N ARG A 88 19.89 13.47 -15.95
CA ARG A 88 21.19 13.12 -15.35
C ARG A 88 21.33 13.64 -13.93
N ILE A 89 20.23 13.64 -13.18
CA ILE A 89 20.17 14.14 -11.80
C ILE A 89 20.22 12.99 -10.80
N GLU A 90 20.54 13.34 -9.55
CA GLU A 90 20.58 12.39 -8.46
C GLU A 90 19.20 11.77 -8.19
N ALA A 91 19.18 10.49 -7.80
CA ALA A 91 17.95 9.74 -7.53
C ALA A 91 17.05 10.44 -6.49
N GLY A 92 17.63 11.02 -5.43
CA GLY A 92 16.90 11.76 -4.40
C GLY A 92 16.16 12.98 -4.95
N ALA A 93 16.80 13.75 -5.82
CA ALA A 93 16.17 14.91 -6.46
C ALA A 93 15.03 14.49 -7.40
N ALA A 94 15.24 13.44 -8.21
CA ALA A 94 14.19 12.89 -9.09
C ALA A 94 12.98 12.39 -8.29
N MET A 95 13.20 11.71 -7.16
CA MET A 95 12.14 11.28 -6.25
C MET A 95 11.37 12.47 -5.68
N GLY A 96 12.06 13.49 -5.16
CA GLY A 96 11.44 14.67 -4.58
C GLY A 96 10.53 15.40 -5.56
N VAL A 97 10.99 15.62 -6.79
CA VAL A 97 10.18 16.27 -7.84
C VAL A 97 8.96 15.42 -8.21
N THR A 98 9.14 14.13 -8.44
CA THR A 98 8.05 13.22 -8.82
C THR A 98 6.99 13.15 -7.73
N PHE A 99 7.40 12.93 -6.49
CA PHE A 99 6.52 12.86 -5.33
C PHE A 99 5.70 14.14 -5.15
N THR A 100 6.36 15.31 -5.16
CA THR A 100 5.67 16.59 -4.97
C THR A 100 4.69 16.87 -6.11
N ALA A 101 5.09 16.62 -7.36
CA ALA A 101 4.22 16.84 -8.52
C ALA A 101 3.01 15.91 -8.52
N MET A 102 3.20 14.62 -8.23
CA MET A 102 2.09 13.66 -8.18
C MET A 102 1.15 13.93 -7.02
N PHE A 103 1.67 14.24 -5.84
CA PHE A 103 0.85 14.58 -4.68
C PHE A 103 0.02 15.84 -4.95
N ALA A 104 0.66 16.92 -5.41
CA ALA A 104 -0.04 18.15 -5.77
C ALA A 104 -1.10 17.91 -6.85
N GLY A 105 -0.78 17.11 -7.88
CA GLY A 105 -1.73 16.72 -8.92
C GLY A 105 -2.90 15.92 -8.34
N GLY A 106 -2.65 15.02 -7.42
CA GLY A 106 -3.70 14.24 -6.72
C GLY A 106 -4.64 15.12 -5.90
N VAL A 107 -4.09 16.07 -5.16
CA VAL A 107 -4.89 17.04 -4.38
C VAL A 107 -5.72 17.92 -5.30
N LEU A 108 -5.13 18.45 -6.38
CA LEU A 108 -5.86 19.26 -7.36
C LEU A 108 -6.99 18.48 -8.03
N LEU A 109 -6.77 17.22 -8.39
CA LEU A 109 -7.82 16.36 -8.94
C LEU A 109 -8.95 16.13 -7.94
N LEU A 110 -8.61 15.90 -6.68
CA LEU A 110 -9.59 15.69 -5.62
C LEU A 110 -10.45 16.93 -5.39
N GLU A 111 -9.82 18.11 -5.30
CA GLU A 111 -10.53 19.40 -5.12
C GLU A 111 -11.45 19.75 -6.29
N GLN A 112 -11.12 19.31 -7.52
CA GLN A 112 -11.95 19.54 -8.70
C GLN A 112 -13.06 18.49 -8.88
N THR A 113 -12.99 17.41 -8.09
CA THR A 113 -13.97 16.33 -8.17
C THR A 113 -15.13 16.61 -7.23
N ASP A 114 -16.36 16.50 -7.73
CA ASP A 114 -17.55 16.59 -6.87
C ASP A 114 -17.65 15.36 -5.97
N THR A 115 -17.17 15.50 -4.74
CA THR A 115 -17.21 14.48 -3.70
C THR A 115 -18.33 14.69 -2.69
N SER A 116 -19.30 15.56 -3.01
CA SER A 116 -20.38 15.94 -2.09
C SER A 116 -21.19 14.77 -1.53
N ASN A 117 -21.27 13.68 -2.29
CA ASN A 117 -21.98 12.45 -1.90
C ASN A 117 -21.05 11.36 -1.31
N VAL A 118 -19.74 11.60 -1.25
CA VAL A 118 -18.75 10.61 -0.81
C VAL A 118 -17.68 11.34 0.02
N HIS A 119 -17.48 10.90 1.25
CA HIS A 119 -16.42 11.45 2.11
C HIS A 119 -15.03 10.96 1.64
N LEU A 120 -14.64 11.42 0.46
CA LEU A 120 -13.30 11.19 -0.09
C LEU A 120 -12.50 12.47 0.12
N ASP A 121 -11.83 12.57 1.25
CA ASP A 121 -10.85 13.62 1.52
C ASP A 121 -9.43 13.06 1.54
N VAL A 122 -8.45 13.95 1.56
CA VAL A 122 -7.02 13.57 1.55
C VAL A 122 -6.68 12.74 2.78
N GLU A 123 -7.23 13.06 3.93
CA GLU A 123 -6.96 12.38 5.19
C GLU A 123 -7.47 10.94 5.16
N HIS A 124 -8.73 10.72 4.81
CA HIS A 124 -9.31 9.39 4.71
C HIS A 124 -8.70 8.54 3.59
N ALA A 125 -8.32 9.17 2.47
CA ALA A 125 -7.66 8.47 1.36
C ALA A 125 -6.26 7.97 1.72
N LEU A 126 -5.50 8.72 2.53
CA LEU A 126 -4.12 8.37 2.91
C LEU A 126 -4.05 7.55 4.20
N MET A 127 -4.81 7.92 5.23
CA MET A 127 -4.73 7.27 6.54
C MET A 127 -5.67 6.07 6.66
N GLY A 128 -6.77 6.05 5.88
CA GLY A 128 -7.81 5.04 6.00
C GLY A 128 -8.56 5.13 7.35
N ASN A 129 -9.37 4.14 7.66
CA ASN A 129 -10.11 4.05 8.91
C ASN A 129 -10.14 2.61 9.43
N LEU A 130 -9.10 2.23 10.18
CA LEU A 130 -9.01 0.89 10.77
C LEU A 130 -10.05 0.68 11.89
N GLU A 131 -10.46 1.74 12.55
CA GLU A 131 -11.42 1.67 13.67
C GLU A 131 -12.83 1.26 13.23
N SER A 132 -13.18 1.49 11.96
CA SER A 132 -14.46 1.08 11.40
C SER A 132 -14.55 -0.43 11.09
N LEU A 133 -13.43 -1.15 11.11
CA LEU A 133 -13.36 -2.57 10.75
C LEU A 133 -13.69 -3.48 11.92
N VAL A 134 -14.94 -3.41 12.38
CA VAL A 134 -15.46 -4.17 13.52
C VAL A 134 -15.98 -5.53 13.08
N TRP A 135 -15.65 -6.58 13.82
CA TRP A 135 -16.19 -7.92 13.61
C TRP A 135 -17.48 -8.13 14.42
N PHE A 136 -18.60 -7.66 13.92
CA PHE A 136 -19.90 -7.68 14.61
C PHE A 136 -20.42 -9.09 15.01
N ARG A 137 -20.05 -10.14 14.26
CA ARG A 137 -20.48 -11.51 14.54
C ARG A 137 -19.66 -12.21 15.62
N ALA A 138 -18.58 -11.62 16.08
CA ALA A 138 -17.79 -12.22 17.16
C ALA A 138 -18.50 -12.11 18.49
N GLN A 139 -18.70 -13.22 19.15
CA GLN A 139 -19.28 -13.30 20.52
C GLN A 139 -18.23 -13.58 21.59
N GLY A 140 -16.96 -13.78 21.18
CA GLY A 140 -15.85 -14.07 22.08
C GLY A 140 -14.77 -14.90 21.37
N TRP A 141 -13.87 -15.44 22.16
CA TRP A 141 -12.74 -16.24 21.64
C TRP A 141 -13.17 -17.50 20.89
N HIS A 142 -14.32 -18.08 21.22
CA HIS A 142 -14.88 -19.26 20.54
C HIS A 142 -15.26 -18.98 19.09
N SER A 143 -15.57 -17.73 18.72
CA SER A 143 -15.93 -17.34 17.37
C SER A 143 -14.81 -17.58 16.35
N LEU A 144 -13.59 -17.83 16.80
CA LEU A 144 -12.45 -18.18 15.94
C LEU A 144 -12.50 -19.57 15.32
N ALA A 145 -13.17 -20.48 16.01
CA ALA A 145 -13.36 -21.84 15.54
C ALA A 145 -14.72 -22.05 14.84
N ASP A 146 -15.55 -21.00 14.80
CA ASP A 146 -16.88 -21.05 14.21
C ASP A 146 -16.88 -20.50 12.80
N LEU A 147 -17.06 -21.38 11.81
CA LEU A 147 -17.13 -21.03 10.38
C LEU A 147 -18.24 -20.02 10.07
N SER A 148 -19.33 -20.03 10.83
CA SER A 148 -20.44 -19.09 10.65
C SER A 148 -20.05 -17.67 11.09
N ALA A 149 -19.27 -17.55 12.16
CA ALA A 149 -18.73 -16.29 12.65
C ALA A 149 -17.63 -15.75 11.72
N LEU A 150 -16.77 -16.63 11.18
CA LEU A 150 -15.72 -16.28 10.22
C LEU A 150 -16.29 -15.68 8.92
N GLY A 151 -17.47 -16.12 8.47
CA GLY A 151 -18.17 -15.49 7.34
C GLY A 151 -18.60 -14.05 7.55
N GLY A 152 -18.50 -13.52 8.77
CA GLY A 152 -18.75 -12.11 9.11
C GLY A 152 -17.50 -11.25 9.28
N LEU A 153 -16.32 -11.77 8.96
CA LEU A 153 -15.08 -10.98 8.98
C LEU A 153 -15.13 -9.86 7.93
N PRO A 154 -14.61 -8.67 8.27
CA PRO A 154 -14.40 -7.63 7.27
C PRO A 154 -13.58 -8.14 6.10
N VAL A 155 -14.04 -7.84 4.88
CA VAL A 155 -13.39 -8.32 3.64
C VAL A 155 -11.97 -7.78 3.45
N GLU A 156 -11.60 -6.75 4.16
CA GLU A 156 -10.26 -6.15 4.21
C GLU A 156 -9.24 -7.12 4.82
N LEU A 157 -9.63 -7.86 5.85
CA LEU A 157 -8.72 -8.80 6.52
C LEU A 157 -8.21 -9.91 5.58
N PRO A 158 -9.05 -10.69 4.89
CA PRO A 158 -8.56 -11.69 3.94
C PRO A 158 -7.81 -11.07 2.76
N ARG A 159 -8.19 -9.86 2.31
CA ARG A 159 -7.46 -9.17 1.23
C ARG A 159 -6.03 -8.84 1.62
N ILE A 160 -5.82 -8.21 2.78
CA ILE A 160 -4.46 -7.88 3.23
C ILE A 160 -3.64 -9.14 3.54
N ALA A 161 -4.27 -10.19 4.05
CA ALA A 161 -3.62 -11.48 4.27
C ALA A 161 -3.13 -12.10 2.95
N VAL A 162 -3.95 -12.05 1.89
CA VAL A 162 -3.56 -12.52 0.55
C VAL A 162 -2.42 -11.68 -0.02
N VAL A 163 -2.49 -10.35 0.07
CA VAL A 163 -1.40 -9.45 -0.37
C VAL A 163 -0.11 -9.76 0.39
N CYS A 164 -0.19 -9.91 1.71
CA CYS A 164 0.97 -10.27 2.53
C CYS A 164 1.56 -11.61 2.10
N LEU A 165 0.73 -12.63 1.87
CA LEU A 165 1.16 -13.94 1.40
C LEU A 165 1.85 -13.85 0.03
N ILE A 166 1.28 -13.10 -0.91
CA ILE A 166 1.89 -12.88 -2.23
C ILE A 166 3.26 -12.24 -2.08
N LEU A 167 3.40 -11.21 -1.23
CA LEU A 167 4.68 -10.54 -0.99
C LEU A 167 5.71 -11.47 -0.34
N ILE A 168 5.28 -12.33 0.60
CA ILE A 168 6.16 -13.35 1.20
C ILE A 168 6.66 -14.32 0.11
N VAL A 169 5.76 -14.85 -0.71
CA VAL A 169 6.09 -15.78 -1.80
C VAL A 169 7.00 -15.14 -2.82
N LEU A 170 6.72 -13.90 -3.25
CA LEU A 170 7.58 -13.15 -4.17
C LEU A 170 8.95 -12.88 -3.56
N SER A 171 9.02 -12.46 -2.30
CA SER A 171 10.28 -12.23 -1.60
C SER A 171 11.11 -13.52 -1.49
N TRP A 172 10.47 -14.65 -1.25
CA TRP A 172 11.12 -15.95 -1.20
C TRP A 172 11.58 -16.43 -2.58
N LEU A 173 10.74 -16.28 -3.61
CA LEU A 173 11.06 -16.65 -5.00
C LEU A 173 12.21 -15.81 -5.57
N PHE A 174 12.16 -14.51 -5.32
CA PHE A 174 13.20 -13.57 -5.77
C PHE A 174 14.30 -13.32 -4.74
N TRP A 175 14.40 -14.16 -3.71
CA TRP A 175 15.41 -14.00 -2.66
C TRP A 175 16.84 -13.90 -3.18
N ARG A 176 17.22 -14.80 -4.08
CA ARG A 176 18.57 -14.81 -4.66
C ARG A 176 18.89 -13.55 -5.47
N PRO A 177 18.09 -13.17 -6.49
CA PRO A 177 18.36 -11.95 -7.25
C PRO A 177 18.26 -10.68 -6.39
N LEU A 178 17.32 -10.61 -5.44
CA LEU A 178 17.23 -9.48 -4.51
C LEU A 178 18.49 -9.35 -3.65
N LYS A 179 18.99 -10.44 -3.12
CA LYS A 179 20.21 -10.47 -2.33
C LYS A 179 21.43 -10.02 -3.15
N ILE A 180 21.62 -10.56 -4.35
CA ILE A 180 22.73 -10.19 -5.23
C ILE A 180 22.63 -8.70 -5.60
N ALA A 181 21.49 -8.25 -6.07
CA ALA A 181 21.28 -6.84 -6.45
C ALA A 181 21.45 -5.86 -5.28
N THR A 182 21.28 -6.32 -4.04
CA THR A 182 21.40 -5.46 -2.85
C THR A 182 22.85 -5.35 -2.36
N PHE A 183 23.62 -6.44 -2.39
CA PHE A 183 24.97 -6.50 -1.81
C PHE A 183 26.09 -6.38 -2.83
N ASP A 184 25.84 -6.73 -4.09
CA ASP A 184 26.82 -6.65 -5.19
C ASP A 184 26.14 -6.24 -6.50
N GLU A 185 25.94 -4.93 -6.63
CA GLU A 185 25.30 -4.32 -7.82
C GLU A 185 26.14 -4.55 -9.09
N SER A 186 27.47 -4.53 -8.97
CA SER A 186 28.38 -4.74 -10.09
C SER A 186 28.29 -6.17 -10.63
N PHE A 187 28.20 -7.15 -9.73
CA PHE A 187 28.01 -8.54 -10.09
C PHE A 187 26.60 -8.80 -10.67
N ALA A 188 25.57 -8.16 -10.10
CA ALA A 188 24.22 -8.26 -10.63
C ALA A 188 24.12 -7.78 -12.09
N VAL A 189 24.77 -6.67 -12.43
CA VAL A 189 24.82 -6.14 -13.80
C VAL A 189 25.59 -7.07 -14.75
N SER A 190 26.59 -7.80 -14.25
CA SER A 190 27.36 -8.75 -15.07
C SER A 190 26.61 -10.04 -15.42
N LEU A 191 25.55 -10.34 -14.68
CA LEU A 191 24.70 -11.51 -14.92
C LEU A 191 23.54 -11.26 -15.90
N GLY A 192 23.30 -10.00 -16.33
CA GLY A 192 22.26 -9.58 -17.26
C GLY A 192 21.09 -8.97 -16.49
#